data_8bb033195d656502a9dcd438a2ac9fca
#
_entry.id   8bb033195d656502a9dcd438a2ac9fca
#
_cell.length_a   1.000
_cell.length_b   1.000
_cell.length_c   1.000
_cell.angle_alpha   90.00
_cell.angle_beta   90.00
_cell.angle_gamma   90.00
#
_symmetry.space_group_name_H-M   'P 1'
#
loop_
_entity.id
_entity.type
_entity.pdbx_description
1 polymer ?
#
loop_
_entity_poly.entity_id
_entity_poly.type
_entity_poly.pdbx_seq_one_letter_code
_entity_poly.pdbx_strand_id
1 'polypeptide(L)'
;FVVLNWRAVCGTCRSCLRGRPWYCFSTFNATQKMTLLDGTELSPALGIGAFAEMTLVAAGQCTKVDPAAPPQVAGLLGCGVMAGLGAAINTGNVSRGDTVAVIGCGGVGDAAIAGARLAGARTIVAVDIDDRKLEIATQFGATHTVNSREVDAVEAIRAATGGFGADVVIEAI
;
A
#
# COMPACT_ATOMS: atom_id res chain seq x y z
N PHE A 1 -16.17 -0.43 15.22
CA PHE A 1 -15.05 -1.11 14.56
C PHE A 1 -14.21 -0.07 13.84
N VAL A 2 -12.87 -0.13 14.00
CA VAL A 2 -11.94 0.85 13.43
C VAL A 2 -10.74 0.13 12.81
N VAL A 3 -10.16 0.78 11.80
CA VAL A 3 -8.83 0.46 11.27
C VAL A 3 -7.86 1.49 11.82
N LEU A 4 -6.71 1.04 12.29
CA LEU A 4 -5.67 1.92 12.81
C LEU A 4 -4.69 2.31 11.70
N ASN A 5 -4.40 3.61 11.63
CA ASN A 5 -3.30 4.14 10.83
C ASN A 5 -2.11 4.43 11.76
N TRP A 6 -0.92 4.17 11.31
CA TRP A 6 0.31 4.40 12.07
C TRP A 6 0.68 5.89 12.25
N ARG A 7 -0.09 6.81 11.69
CA ARG A 7 0.11 8.27 11.83
C ARG A 7 -1.22 9.00 12.02
N ALA A 8 -1.28 9.83 13.04
CA ALA A 8 -2.33 10.84 13.14
C ALA A 8 -1.87 12.12 12.44
N VAL A 9 -2.64 12.62 11.49
CA VAL A 9 -2.33 13.85 10.75
C VAL A 9 -2.90 15.07 11.50
N CYS A 10 -2.18 16.20 11.48
CA CYS A 10 -2.60 17.38 12.26
C CYS A 10 -3.81 18.14 11.67
N GLY A 11 -4.11 17.95 10.40
CA GLY A 11 -5.21 18.65 9.72
C GLY A 11 -4.95 20.14 9.38
N THR A 12 -3.92 20.76 9.97
CA THR A 12 -3.72 22.23 9.92
C THR A 12 -2.44 22.68 9.22
N CYS A 13 -1.46 21.78 8.98
CA CYS A 13 -0.24 22.15 8.26
C CYS A 13 -0.51 22.39 6.76
N ARG A 14 0.45 23.03 6.10
CA ARG A 14 0.37 23.34 4.66
C ARG A 14 -0.03 22.15 3.79
N SER A 15 0.49 20.95 4.08
CA SER A 15 0.16 19.76 3.30
C SER A 15 -1.27 19.30 3.54
N CYS A 16 -1.72 19.28 4.79
CA CYS A 16 -3.10 18.92 5.13
C CYS A 16 -4.12 19.89 4.50
N LEU A 17 -3.87 21.20 4.60
CA LEU A 17 -4.74 22.22 4.01
C LEU A 17 -4.81 22.17 2.47
N ARG A 18 -3.81 21.57 1.83
CA ARG A 18 -3.79 21.32 0.38
C ARG A 18 -4.43 20.00 -0.02
N GLY A 19 -5.05 19.27 0.91
CA GLY A 19 -5.63 17.96 0.65
C GLY A 19 -4.59 16.84 0.45
N ARG A 20 -3.36 17.04 0.94
CA ARG A 20 -2.27 16.07 0.88
C ARG A 20 -1.81 15.63 2.27
N PRO A 21 -2.70 15.04 3.09
CA PRO A 21 -2.39 14.68 4.47
C PRO A 21 -1.27 13.64 4.61
N TRP A 22 -1.01 12.85 3.59
CA TRP A 22 0.11 11.90 3.56
C TRP A 22 1.48 12.56 3.64
N TYR A 23 1.59 13.86 3.34
CA TYR A 23 2.79 14.68 3.56
C TYR A 23 2.69 15.55 4.81
N CYS A 24 1.91 15.17 5.80
CA CYS A 24 1.80 15.92 7.04
C CYS A 24 3.16 16.06 7.75
N PHE A 25 3.55 17.29 8.09
CA PHE A 25 4.79 17.58 8.81
C PHE A 25 4.68 17.44 10.32
N SER A 26 3.46 17.51 10.85
CA SER A 26 3.18 17.58 12.28
C SER A 26 2.27 16.43 12.69
N THR A 27 2.70 15.22 12.37
CA THR A 27 1.97 14.02 12.82
C THR A 27 2.10 13.88 14.31
N PHE A 28 1.04 13.42 14.95
CA PHE A 28 1.03 13.12 16.37
C PHE A 28 0.38 11.77 16.62
N ASN A 29 1.00 11.00 17.49
CA ASN A 29 0.48 9.73 17.97
C ASN A 29 0.34 9.81 19.49
N ALA A 30 -0.31 8.81 20.11
CA ALA A 30 -0.32 8.73 21.57
C ALA A 30 1.11 8.63 22.10
N THR A 31 1.45 9.44 23.08
CA THR A 31 2.77 9.47 23.69
C THR A 31 2.86 8.60 24.95
N GLN A 32 1.71 8.17 25.47
CA GLN A 32 1.64 7.34 26.65
C GLN A 32 2.20 5.95 26.33
N LYS A 33 3.14 5.50 27.14
CA LYS A 33 3.74 4.18 27.02
C LYS A 33 2.93 3.15 27.80
N MET A 34 2.94 1.91 27.31
CA MET A 34 2.46 0.75 28.03
C MET A 34 3.57 0.23 28.93
N THR A 35 3.22 -0.48 29.99
CA THR A 35 4.17 -1.13 30.88
C THR A 35 3.79 -2.60 31.09
N LEU A 36 4.80 -3.44 31.25
CA LEU A 36 4.61 -4.80 31.75
C LEU A 36 4.28 -4.80 33.24
N LEU A 37 3.88 -5.94 33.78
CA LEU A 37 3.56 -6.08 35.20
C LEU A 37 4.75 -5.79 36.14
N ASP A 38 5.95 -6.00 35.64
CA ASP A 38 7.19 -5.69 36.36
C ASP A 38 7.62 -4.22 36.28
N GLY A 39 6.83 -3.37 35.61
CA GLY A 39 7.11 -1.95 35.41
C GLY A 39 7.97 -1.63 34.19
N THR A 40 8.40 -2.63 33.42
CA THR A 40 9.17 -2.40 32.17
C THR A 40 8.36 -1.60 31.17
N GLU A 41 8.87 -0.45 30.72
CA GLU A 41 8.23 0.35 29.68
C GLU A 41 8.31 -0.30 28.32
N LEU A 42 7.18 -0.32 27.61
CA LEU A 42 7.08 -0.77 26.22
C LEU A 42 6.88 0.42 25.28
N SER A 43 7.71 0.50 24.25
CA SER A 43 7.47 1.43 23.14
C SER A 43 6.52 0.81 22.12
N PRO A 44 5.34 1.40 21.89
CA PRO A 44 4.42 0.89 20.89
C PRO A 44 5.02 1.05 19.50
N ALA A 45 5.26 -0.05 18.80
CA ALA A 45 5.74 -0.01 17.43
C ALA A 45 4.79 0.83 16.56
N LEU A 46 5.36 1.75 15.77
CA LEU A 46 4.64 2.69 14.90
C LEU A 46 3.60 3.56 15.65
N GLY A 47 3.73 3.69 16.98
CA GLY A 47 2.75 4.40 17.80
C GLY A 47 1.38 3.71 17.89
N ILE A 48 1.32 2.41 17.61
CA ILE A 48 0.09 1.62 17.62
C ILE A 48 0.15 0.52 18.69
N GLY A 49 1.24 -0.27 18.74
CA GLY A 49 1.36 -1.38 19.68
C GLY A 49 0.28 -2.46 19.48
N ALA A 50 0.06 -2.89 18.23
CA ALA A 50 -1.08 -3.73 17.86
C ALA A 50 -1.01 -5.18 18.33
N PHE A 51 0.16 -5.67 18.78
CA PHE A 51 0.33 -7.03 19.32
C PHE A 51 0.00 -7.08 20.81
N ALA A 52 -1.20 -6.66 21.18
CA ALA A 52 -1.73 -6.64 22.53
C ALA A 52 -3.26 -6.69 22.49
N GLU A 53 -3.89 -7.14 23.60
CA GLU A 53 -5.37 -7.15 23.70
C GLU A 53 -5.94 -5.74 23.73
N MET A 54 -5.17 -4.76 24.20
CA MET A 54 -5.56 -3.35 24.24
C MET A 54 -4.38 -2.46 23.91
N THR A 55 -4.64 -1.36 23.25
CA THR A 55 -3.62 -0.35 22.96
C THR A 55 -4.22 1.06 23.11
N LEU A 56 -3.35 2.03 23.37
CA LEU A 56 -3.73 3.43 23.42
C LEU A 56 -3.20 4.15 22.18
N VAL A 57 -4.10 4.74 21.41
CA VAL A 57 -3.78 5.46 20.17
C VAL A 57 -4.42 6.84 20.17
N ALA A 58 -3.89 7.77 19.39
CA ALA A 58 -4.55 9.04 19.16
C ALA A 58 -5.82 8.83 18.31
N ALA A 59 -6.88 9.57 18.60
CA ALA A 59 -8.14 9.46 17.86
C ALA A 59 -7.97 9.63 16.34
N GLY A 60 -7.03 10.49 15.92
CA GLY A 60 -6.70 10.69 14.51
C GLY A 60 -6.02 9.49 13.81
N GLN A 61 -5.61 8.47 14.57
CA GLN A 61 -5.13 7.19 14.02
C GLN A 61 -6.28 6.22 13.71
N CYS A 62 -7.49 6.50 14.17
CA CYS A 62 -8.64 5.63 14.05
C CYS A 62 -9.51 6.03 12.86
N THR A 63 -9.71 5.11 11.93
CA THR A 63 -10.71 5.27 10.85
C THR A 63 -11.86 4.30 11.12
N LYS A 64 -13.08 4.85 11.28
CA LYS A 64 -14.28 4.03 11.45
C LYS A 64 -14.57 3.28 10.16
N VAL A 65 -14.82 1.99 10.27
CA VAL A 65 -15.22 1.12 9.16
C VAL A 65 -16.52 0.41 9.50
N ASP A 66 -17.19 -0.11 8.47
CA ASP A 66 -18.41 -0.90 8.65
C ASP A 66 -18.11 -2.11 9.55
N PRO A 67 -18.88 -2.33 10.63
CA PRO A 67 -18.72 -3.49 11.49
C PRO A 67 -18.91 -4.84 10.77
N ALA A 68 -19.59 -4.84 9.63
CA ALA A 68 -19.77 -6.02 8.78
C ALA A 68 -18.53 -6.35 7.94
N ALA A 69 -17.56 -5.44 7.85
CA ALA A 69 -16.31 -5.70 7.12
C ALA A 69 -15.53 -6.84 7.79
N PRO A 70 -15.11 -7.87 7.05
CA PRO A 70 -14.31 -8.95 7.61
C PRO A 70 -13.02 -8.41 8.24
N PRO A 71 -12.69 -8.73 9.49
CA PRO A 71 -11.49 -8.21 10.18
C PRO A 71 -10.19 -8.51 9.43
N GLN A 72 -10.10 -9.65 8.77
CA GLN A 72 -8.94 -10.06 7.97
C GLN A 72 -8.68 -9.13 6.79
N VAL A 73 -9.75 -8.60 6.18
CA VAL A 73 -9.67 -7.64 5.08
C VAL A 73 -9.41 -6.24 5.63
N ALA A 74 -10.17 -5.82 6.64
CA ALA A 74 -10.06 -4.50 7.22
C ALA A 74 -8.66 -4.24 7.80
N GLY A 75 -8.03 -5.24 8.40
CA GLY A 75 -6.68 -5.14 8.96
C GLY A 75 -5.58 -4.84 7.93
N LEU A 76 -5.80 -5.13 6.65
CA LEU A 76 -4.83 -4.86 5.59
C LEU A 76 -4.87 -3.40 5.10
N LEU A 77 -5.98 -2.70 5.35
CA LEU A 77 -6.22 -1.35 4.81
C LEU A 77 -5.28 -0.28 5.40
N GLY A 78 -4.85 -0.45 6.65
CA GLY A 78 -4.05 0.55 7.35
C GLY A 78 -2.58 0.63 6.91
N CYS A 79 -2.08 -0.33 6.14
CA CYS A 79 -0.69 -0.37 5.70
C CYS A 79 -0.54 -0.85 4.25
N GLY A 80 -0.54 -2.15 4.01
CA GLY A 80 -0.18 -2.74 2.71
C GLY A 80 -1.05 -2.28 1.55
N VAL A 81 -2.37 -2.29 1.73
CA VAL A 81 -3.31 -1.81 0.69
C VAL A 81 -3.13 -0.32 0.43
N MET A 82 -3.03 0.48 1.50
CA MET A 82 -2.80 1.93 1.37
C MET A 82 -1.47 2.23 0.68
N ALA A 83 -0.41 1.49 1.01
CA ALA A 83 0.91 1.67 0.38
C ALA A 83 0.87 1.38 -1.12
N GLY A 84 0.30 0.25 -1.52
CA GLY A 84 0.20 -0.13 -2.94
C GLY A 84 -0.69 0.81 -3.76
N LEU A 85 -1.91 1.07 -3.29
CA LEU A 85 -2.81 2.03 -3.95
C LEU A 85 -2.16 3.42 -4.04
N GLY A 86 -1.55 3.89 -2.95
CA GLY A 86 -0.88 5.19 -2.89
C GLY A 86 0.34 5.28 -3.80
N ALA A 87 1.10 4.20 -3.94
CA ALA A 87 2.22 4.13 -4.86
C ALA A 87 1.78 4.35 -6.31
N ALA A 88 0.69 3.71 -6.73
CA ALA A 88 0.18 3.89 -8.09
C ALA A 88 -0.50 5.26 -8.27
N ILE A 89 -1.46 5.61 -7.41
CA ILE A 89 -2.36 6.76 -7.63
C ILE A 89 -1.69 8.08 -7.24
N ASN A 90 -1.04 8.13 -6.06
CA ASN A 90 -0.55 9.39 -5.50
C ASN A 90 0.92 9.67 -5.83
N THR A 91 1.77 8.65 -5.81
CA THR A 91 3.23 8.80 -6.02
C THR A 91 3.60 8.63 -7.49
N GLY A 92 3.17 7.53 -8.10
CA GLY A 92 3.38 7.25 -9.52
C GLY A 92 2.51 8.12 -10.43
N ASN A 93 1.45 8.72 -9.88
CA ASN A 93 0.52 9.57 -10.61
C ASN A 93 0.02 8.90 -11.91
N VAL A 94 -0.23 7.60 -11.80
CA VAL A 94 -0.72 6.79 -12.92
C VAL A 94 -1.97 7.41 -13.50
N SER A 95 -2.01 7.52 -14.80
CA SER A 95 -3.07 8.18 -15.56
C SER A 95 -3.71 7.22 -16.55
N ARG A 96 -4.84 7.64 -17.09
CA ARG A 96 -5.56 6.86 -18.10
C ARG A 96 -4.70 6.65 -19.34
N GLY A 97 -4.53 5.39 -19.70
CA GLY A 97 -3.78 4.98 -20.88
C GLY A 97 -2.32 4.64 -20.62
N ASP A 98 -1.80 4.94 -19.42
CA ASP A 98 -0.42 4.61 -19.05
C ASP A 98 -0.13 3.12 -19.07
N THR A 99 1.13 2.84 -19.18
CA THR A 99 1.73 1.51 -19.05
C THR A 99 2.45 1.42 -17.70
N VAL A 100 2.10 0.45 -16.89
CA VAL A 100 2.64 0.27 -15.53
C VAL A 100 3.30 -1.08 -15.41
N ALA A 101 4.49 -1.13 -14.85
CA ALA A 101 5.13 -2.37 -14.42
C ALA A 101 5.17 -2.43 -12.89
N VAL A 102 4.75 -3.54 -12.31
CA VAL A 102 4.81 -3.79 -10.86
C VAL A 102 5.74 -4.97 -10.62
N ILE A 103 6.82 -4.72 -9.89
CA ILE A 103 7.86 -5.72 -9.57
C ILE A 103 7.61 -6.22 -8.14
N GLY A 104 7.27 -7.49 -8.03
CA GLY A 104 6.83 -8.12 -6.79
C GLY A 104 5.30 -8.11 -6.66
N CYS A 105 4.69 -9.30 -6.69
CA CYS A 105 3.25 -9.52 -6.62
C CYS A 105 2.86 -10.11 -5.26
N GLY A 106 3.30 -9.46 -4.19
CA GLY A 106 2.80 -9.66 -2.83
C GLY A 106 1.63 -8.74 -2.54
N GLY A 107 1.17 -8.66 -1.29
CA GLY A 107 0.00 -7.85 -0.93
C GLY A 107 0.10 -6.36 -1.28
N VAL A 108 1.30 -5.78 -1.20
CA VAL A 108 1.55 -4.38 -1.64
C VAL A 108 1.53 -4.27 -3.16
N GLY A 109 2.15 -5.23 -3.86
CA GLY A 109 2.18 -5.25 -5.32
C GLY A 109 0.78 -5.45 -5.92
N ASP A 110 -0.01 -6.36 -5.38
CA ASP A 110 -1.39 -6.59 -5.81
C ASP A 110 -2.25 -5.34 -5.59
N ALA A 111 -2.06 -4.64 -4.47
CA ALA A 111 -2.70 -3.36 -4.23
C ALA A 111 -2.24 -2.26 -5.20
N ALA A 112 -0.96 -2.26 -5.60
CA ALA A 112 -0.45 -1.33 -6.63
C ALA A 112 -1.04 -1.64 -8.01
N ILE A 113 -1.18 -2.92 -8.38
CA ILE A 113 -1.84 -3.37 -9.60
C ILE A 113 -3.32 -2.90 -9.62
N ALA A 114 -4.04 -3.12 -8.51
CA ALA A 114 -5.41 -2.63 -8.37
C ALA A 114 -5.49 -1.10 -8.49
N GLY A 115 -4.54 -0.39 -7.87
CA GLY A 115 -4.41 1.06 -7.96
C GLY A 115 -4.19 1.55 -9.39
N ALA A 116 -3.28 0.92 -10.13
CA ALA A 116 -3.01 1.22 -11.52
C ALA A 116 -4.26 0.99 -12.40
N ARG A 117 -4.97 -0.12 -12.18
CA ARG A 117 -6.24 -0.39 -12.86
C ARG A 117 -7.30 0.67 -12.57
N LEU A 118 -7.47 1.06 -11.30
CA LEU A 118 -8.43 2.09 -10.89
C LEU A 118 -8.09 3.46 -11.50
N ALA A 119 -6.80 3.77 -11.65
CA ALA A 119 -6.34 4.99 -12.32
C ALA A 119 -6.52 4.97 -13.84
N GLY A 120 -6.84 3.81 -14.42
CA GLY A 120 -7.13 3.65 -15.84
C GLY A 120 -5.90 3.31 -16.70
N ALA A 121 -4.86 2.75 -16.11
CA ALA A 121 -3.73 2.21 -16.87
C ALA A 121 -4.23 1.22 -17.92
N ARG A 122 -3.65 1.31 -19.13
CA ARG A 122 -4.02 0.45 -20.26
C ARG A 122 -3.29 -0.89 -20.20
N THR A 123 -2.02 -0.85 -19.85
CA THR A 123 -1.17 -2.03 -19.78
C THR A 123 -0.60 -2.10 -18.38
N ILE A 124 -0.79 -3.24 -17.70
CA ILE A 124 -0.26 -3.48 -16.35
C ILE A 124 0.51 -4.80 -16.41
N VAL A 125 1.82 -4.71 -16.28
CA VAL A 125 2.73 -5.85 -16.31
C VAL A 125 3.10 -6.21 -14.88
N ALA A 126 2.66 -7.37 -14.43
CA ALA A 126 3.03 -7.95 -13.14
C ALA A 126 4.29 -8.81 -13.29
N VAL A 127 5.30 -8.55 -12.48
CA VAL A 127 6.57 -9.28 -12.49
C VAL A 127 6.80 -9.92 -11.13
N ASP A 128 6.98 -11.23 -11.09
CA ASP A 128 7.36 -11.99 -9.88
C ASP A 128 8.17 -13.22 -10.29
N ILE A 129 8.68 -13.95 -9.32
CA ILE A 129 9.37 -15.23 -9.48
C ILE A 129 8.46 -16.45 -9.19
N ASP A 130 7.23 -16.23 -8.75
CA ASP A 130 6.27 -17.26 -8.34
C ASP A 130 5.01 -17.17 -9.21
N ASP A 131 4.77 -18.19 -10.02
CA ASP A 131 3.61 -18.23 -10.94
C ASP A 131 2.26 -18.14 -10.23
N ARG A 132 2.15 -18.66 -9.00
CA ARG A 132 0.92 -18.57 -8.20
C ARG A 132 0.58 -17.12 -7.85
N LYS A 133 1.60 -16.29 -7.57
CA LYS A 133 1.42 -14.86 -7.33
C LYS A 133 1.04 -14.12 -8.61
N LEU A 134 1.64 -14.51 -9.73
CA LEU A 134 1.31 -13.95 -11.04
C LEU A 134 -0.15 -14.26 -11.44
N GLU A 135 -0.63 -15.46 -11.14
CA GLU A 135 -2.04 -15.82 -11.34
C GLU A 135 -2.97 -14.94 -10.48
N ILE A 136 -2.63 -14.73 -9.20
CA ILE A 136 -3.37 -13.84 -8.30
C ILE A 136 -3.35 -12.40 -8.82
N ALA A 137 -2.21 -11.89 -9.28
CA ALA A 137 -2.06 -10.56 -9.83
C ALA A 137 -3.03 -10.27 -10.99
N THR A 138 -3.38 -11.27 -11.80
CA THR A 138 -4.38 -11.10 -12.87
C THR A 138 -5.76 -10.78 -12.33
N GLN A 139 -6.13 -11.32 -11.17
CA GLN A 139 -7.41 -11.04 -10.52
C GLN A 139 -7.50 -9.59 -10.03
N PHE A 140 -6.36 -8.99 -9.67
CA PHE A 140 -6.27 -7.57 -9.30
C PHE A 140 -6.20 -6.64 -10.50
N GLY A 141 -5.93 -7.15 -11.70
CA GLY A 141 -6.01 -6.38 -12.94
C GLY A 141 -4.74 -6.32 -13.77
N ALA A 142 -3.74 -7.16 -13.47
CA ALA A 142 -2.61 -7.31 -14.38
C ALA A 142 -3.08 -7.80 -15.75
N THR A 143 -2.61 -7.13 -16.80
CA THR A 143 -2.91 -7.49 -18.20
C THR A 143 -1.86 -8.45 -18.78
N HIS A 144 -0.67 -8.41 -18.22
CA HIS A 144 0.47 -9.27 -18.58
C HIS A 144 1.17 -9.73 -17.31
N THR A 145 1.72 -10.93 -17.37
CA THR A 145 2.52 -11.52 -16.28
C THR A 145 3.89 -11.93 -16.82
N VAL A 146 4.92 -11.74 -16.00
CA VAL A 146 6.29 -12.05 -16.32
C VAL A 146 6.93 -12.80 -15.16
N ASN A 147 7.34 -14.05 -15.38
CA ASN A 147 8.18 -14.78 -14.44
C ASN A 147 9.64 -14.44 -14.70
N SER A 148 10.24 -13.65 -13.82
CA SER A 148 11.63 -13.19 -13.98
C SER A 148 12.69 -14.25 -13.70
N ARG A 149 12.30 -15.46 -13.31
CA ARG A 149 13.21 -16.64 -13.32
C ARG A 149 13.38 -17.24 -14.70
N GLU A 150 12.39 -17.07 -15.56
CA GLU A 150 12.33 -17.74 -16.86
C GLU A 150 12.78 -16.84 -18.00
N VAL A 151 12.51 -15.54 -17.87
CA VAL A 151 12.80 -14.56 -18.91
C VAL A 151 13.40 -13.27 -18.34
N ASP A 152 14.10 -12.53 -19.17
CA ASP A 152 14.53 -11.17 -18.82
C ASP A 152 13.32 -10.24 -18.67
N ALA A 153 13.15 -9.70 -17.46
CA ALA A 153 11.99 -8.89 -17.13
C ALA A 153 11.96 -7.58 -17.93
N VAL A 154 13.11 -6.99 -18.22
CA VAL A 154 13.19 -5.71 -18.97
C VAL A 154 12.76 -5.92 -20.41
N GLU A 155 13.27 -6.98 -21.05
CA GLU A 155 12.90 -7.32 -22.42
C GLU A 155 11.41 -7.71 -22.52
N ALA A 156 10.90 -8.48 -21.54
CA ALA A 156 9.49 -8.84 -21.49
C ALA A 156 8.57 -7.63 -21.31
N ILE A 157 8.92 -6.68 -20.42
CA ILE A 157 8.18 -5.42 -20.25
C ILE A 157 8.20 -4.62 -21.55
N ARG A 158 9.36 -4.48 -22.20
CA ARG A 158 9.46 -3.79 -23.48
C ARG A 158 8.60 -4.44 -24.55
N ALA A 159 8.61 -5.77 -24.66
CA ALA A 159 7.78 -6.50 -25.60
C ALA A 159 6.28 -6.24 -25.36
N ALA A 160 5.83 -6.27 -24.09
CA ALA A 160 4.44 -6.01 -23.72
C ALA A 160 4.00 -4.56 -23.97
N THR A 161 4.95 -3.64 -24.17
CA THR A 161 4.72 -2.19 -24.28
C THR A 161 5.10 -1.62 -25.65
N GLY A 162 5.23 -2.45 -26.66
CA GLY A 162 5.58 -2.03 -28.01
C GLY A 162 7.00 -1.45 -28.15
N GLY A 163 7.91 -1.84 -27.28
CA GLY A 163 9.33 -1.44 -27.28
C GLY A 163 9.65 -0.19 -26.43
N PHE A 164 8.64 0.53 -25.97
CA PHE A 164 8.85 1.79 -25.21
C PHE A 164 9.22 1.57 -23.75
N GLY A 165 8.75 0.49 -23.12
CA GLY A 165 8.86 0.28 -21.68
C GLY A 165 7.63 0.78 -20.93
N ALA A 166 7.72 0.88 -19.60
CA ALA A 166 6.62 1.35 -18.76
C ALA A 166 6.76 2.85 -18.46
N ASP A 167 5.62 3.56 -18.45
CA ASP A 167 5.54 4.95 -18.01
C ASP A 167 5.82 5.06 -16.50
N VAL A 168 5.34 4.08 -15.74
CA VAL A 168 5.52 3.98 -14.29
C VAL A 168 6.00 2.59 -13.90
N VAL A 169 7.04 2.52 -13.08
CA VAL A 169 7.52 1.27 -12.47
C VAL A 169 7.37 1.37 -10.96
N ILE A 170 6.72 0.37 -10.36
CA ILE A 170 6.53 0.26 -8.92
C ILE A 170 7.25 -0.99 -8.44
N GLU A 171 8.22 -0.81 -7.55
CA GLU A 171 8.92 -1.90 -6.88
C GLU A 171 8.24 -2.17 -5.53
N ALA A 172 7.90 -3.44 -5.25
CA ALA A 172 7.15 -3.90 -4.08
C ALA A 172 7.69 -5.26 -3.54
N ILE A 173 9.03 -5.45 -3.60
CA ILE A 173 9.72 -6.63 -3.08
C ILE A 173 10.07 -6.46 -1.61
#